data_bf4725ef416c8ca3510536048d568e66
#
_entry.id   bf4725ef416c8ca3510536048d568e66
#
_cell.length_a   1.000
_cell.length_b   1.000
_cell.length_c   1.000
_cell.angle_alpha   90.00
_cell.angle_beta   90.00
_cell.angle_gamma   90.00
#
_symmetry.space_group_name_H-M   'P 1'
#
loop_
_entity.id
_entity.type
_entity.pdbx_description
1 polymer ?
#
loop_
_entity_poly.entity_id
_entity_poly.type
_entity_poly.pdbx_seq_one_letter_code
_entity_poly.pdbx_strand_id
1 'polypeptide(L)'
;MKLAYLLYALLMLSGLFSCVANEKTEMPVIPVDLENSRKKVSLSDITEEVKNIHLELTEHSLISDLVTRVIYTDDYIFLIDRKNPTPIMFDGNGKFLRTIGSMGQGPGEFTGLIDIAADFQNEYLYITTLSKLLLYDFDGNFIRERKYVEEHVRYANFTNGSLILISERDEDGEDGRIQKTNLDFVSTDLEITDSLHLKTYVNPRMLWWHSHQDFITESSGNVYQYYYEFNSEPFLRDTLYQLEGNERIPSLKVDFGTTGVDVEGERTLALWNIYRSNRYVFS
;
A
#
# COMPACT_ATOMS: atom_id res chain seq x y z
N MET A 1 -50.76 -15.95 40.68
CA MET A 1 -49.51 -15.51 41.37
C MET A 1 -48.24 -16.05 40.69
N LYS A 2 -48.11 -17.30 40.31
CA LYS A 2 -46.86 -17.84 39.68
C LYS A 2 -46.48 -17.22 38.33
N LEU A 3 -47.44 -16.77 37.51
CA LEU A 3 -47.21 -16.18 36.20
C LEU A 3 -46.63 -14.74 36.29
N ALA A 4 -47.01 -13.99 37.33
CA ALA A 4 -46.51 -12.63 37.54
C ALA A 4 -45.03 -12.60 37.99
N TYR A 5 -44.56 -13.59 38.75
CA TYR A 5 -43.15 -13.74 39.12
C TYR A 5 -42.24 -14.15 37.95
N LEU A 6 -42.75 -14.90 36.96
CA LEU A 6 -42.00 -15.27 35.78
C LEU A 6 -41.79 -14.08 34.85
N LEU A 7 -42.78 -13.19 34.72
CA LEU A 7 -42.65 -11.96 33.93
C LEU A 7 -41.68 -10.95 34.60
N TYR A 8 -41.67 -10.85 35.94
CA TYR A 8 -40.73 -9.99 36.64
C TYR A 8 -39.27 -10.49 36.56
N ALA A 9 -39.07 -11.82 36.58
CA ALA A 9 -37.75 -12.42 36.39
C ALA A 9 -37.22 -12.21 34.98
N LEU A 10 -38.11 -12.27 33.96
CA LEU A 10 -37.72 -12.02 32.58
C LEU A 10 -37.36 -10.53 32.30
N LEU A 11 -38.04 -9.57 32.98
CA LEU A 11 -37.75 -8.16 32.87
C LEU A 11 -36.45 -7.77 33.60
N MET A 12 -36.04 -8.47 34.63
CA MET A 12 -34.78 -8.23 35.35
C MET A 12 -33.59 -8.87 34.61
N LEU A 13 -33.80 -9.87 33.72
CA LEU A 13 -32.70 -10.43 32.92
C LEU A 13 -32.36 -9.57 31.69
N SER A 14 -33.27 -8.69 31.24
CA SER A 14 -33.00 -7.76 30.12
C SER A 14 -32.20 -6.51 30.51
N GLY A 15 -31.98 -6.28 31.79
CA GLY A 15 -31.20 -5.15 32.32
C GLY A 15 -29.69 -5.37 32.43
N LEU A 16 -29.20 -6.58 32.06
CA LEU A 16 -27.77 -6.91 32.12
C LEU A 16 -27.08 -6.90 30.75
N PHE A 17 -27.68 -6.31 29.72
CA PHE A 17 -26.90 -5.84 28.59
C PHE A 17 -26.11 -4.60 29.05
N SER A 18 -25.08 -4.88 29.81
CA SER A 18 -24.01 -3.94 30.07
C SER A 18 -23.55 -3.44 28.70
N CYS A 19 -23.71 -2.15 28.44
CA CYS A 19 -22.95 -1.46 27.43
C CYS A 19 -21.48 -1.80 27.71
N VAL A 20 -20.90 -2.69 26.95
CA VAL A 20 -19.46 -2.77 26.81
C VAL A 20 -19.11 -1.44 26.17
N ALA A 21 -18.76 -0.45 27.01
CA ALA A 21 -18.11 0.76 26.54
C ALA A 21 -16.89 0.22 25.76
N ASN A 22 -16.91 0.36 24.43
CA ASN A 22 -15.71 0.27 23.65
C ASN A 22 -14.79 1.35 24.25
N GLU A 23 -13.86 0.93 25.10
CA GLU A 23 -12.72 1.78 25.44
C GLU A 23 -12.12 2.13 24.07
N LYS A 24 -12.32 3.36 23.62
CA LYS A 24 -11.56 3.91 22.50
C LYS A 24 -10.12 3.85 22.98
N THR A 25 -9.40 2.82 22.57
CA THR A 25 -7.96 2.74 22.77
C THR A 25 -7.41 4.01 22.13
N GLU A 26 -6.89 4.92 22.93
CA GLU A 26 -6.30 6.15 22.41
C GLU A 26 -5.21 5.75 21.42
N MET A 27 -5.23 6.36 20.24
CA MET A 27 -4.24 6.11 19.20
C MET A 27 -2.84 6.44 19.76
N PRO A 28 -1.87 5.52 19.69
CA PRO A 28 -0.51 5.78 20.12
C PRO A 28 0.07 7.00 19.40
N VAL A 29 0.67 7.90 20.15
CA VAL A 29 1.42 9.06 19.65
C VAL A 29 2.89 8.86 19.98
N ILE A 30 3.75 8.86 18.95
CA ILE A 30 5.20 8.75 19.10
C ILE A 30 5.80 10.16 18.97
N PRO A 31 6.28 10.75 20.06
CA PRO A 31 6.98 12.03 19.99
C PRO A 31 8.37 11.82 19.35
N VAL A 32 8.73 12.67 18.40
CA VAL A 32 10.03 12.68 17.75
C VAL A 32 10.78 13.97 18.08
N ASP A 33 11.91 13.83 18.76
CA ASP A 33 12.83 14.91 19.05
C ASP A 33 13.96 14.91 18.00
N LEU A 34 13.85 15.80 17.01
CA LEU A 34 14.84 15.92 15.95
C LEU A 34 16.18 16.49 16.43
N GLU A 35 16.19 17.26 17.50
CA GLU A 35 17.41 17.89 18.03
C GLU A 35 18.32 16.83 18.71
N ASN A 36 17.69 15.87 19.41
CA ASN A 36 18.37 14.80 20.11
C ASN A 36 18.36 13.46 19.34
N SER A 37 17.93 13.48 18.07
CA SER A 37 17.88 12.27 17.24
C SER A 37 19.29 11.74 16.94
N ARG A 38 19.43 10.41 16.89
CA ARG A 38 20.67 9.76 16.45
C ARG A 38 20.89 10.02 14.96
N LYS A 39 22.05 10.57 14.59
CA LYS A 39 22.40 10.82 13.18
C LYS A 39 22.69 9.54 12.38
N LYS A 40 22.94 8.43 13.03
CA LYS A 40 23.22 7.13 12.40
C LYS A 40 22.63 6.00 13.23
N VAL A 41 21.92 5.10 12.58
CA VAL A 41 21.45 3.83 13.11
C VAL A 41 22.13 2.74 12.29
N SER A 42 22.78 1.77 12.95
CA SER A 42 23.35 0.61 12.27
C SER A 42 22.24 -0.42 12.00
N LEU A 43 22.38 -1.18 10.91
CA LEU A 43 21.50 -2.33 10.68
C LEU A 43 21.47 -3.29 11.87
N SER A 44 22.60 -3.51 12.53
CA SER A 44 22.70 -4.36 13.74
C SER A 44 21.91 -3.84 14.93
N ASP A 45 21.49 -2.57 14.95
CA ASP A 45 20.68 -2.02 16.03
C ASP A 45 19.19 -2.36 15.86
N ILE A 46 18.77 -2.70 14.63
CA ILE A 46 17.36 -2.87 14.23
C ILE A 46 17.04 -4.25 13.63
N THR A 47 18.06 -5.07 13.33
CA THR A 47 17.90 -6.41 12.74
C THR A 47 18.62 -7.46 13.57
N GLU A 48 18.06 -8.67 13.63
CA GLU A 48 18.69 -9.83 14.24
C GLU A 48 19.58 -10.59 13.23
N GLU A 49 19.21 -10.54 11.95
CA GLU A 49 19.91 -11.23 10.87
C GLU A 49 19.85 -10.39 9.57
N VAL A 50 20.91 -10.48 8.77
CA VAL A 50 20.98 -9.93 7.43
C VAL A 50 21.32 -11.05 6.45
N LYS A 51 20.39 -11.35 5.54
CA LYS A 51 20.59 -12.33 4.47
C LYS A 51 20.93 -11.62 3.17
N ASN A 52 22.01 -12.02 2.52
CA ASN A 52 22.35 -11.57 1.17
C ASN A 52 21.93 -12.63 0.15
N ILE A 53 21.12 -12.24 -0.84
CA ILE A 53 20.70 -13.11 -1.92
C ILE A 53 21.34 -12.62 -3.22
N HIS A 54 22.12 -13.49 -3.86
CA HIS A 54 22.75 -13.20 -5.14
C HIS A 54 21.78 -13.58 -6.26
N LEU A 55 21.35 -12.59 -7.06
CA LEU A 55 20.50 -12.86 -8.20
C LEU A 55 21.31 -13.35 -9.39
N GLU A 56 20.85 -14.41 -10.04
CA GLU A 56 21.45 -14.97 -11.22
C GLU A 56 21.31 -14.02 -12.42
N LEU A 57 22.43 -13.67 -13.04
CA LEU A 57 22.48 -12.82 -14.21
C LEU A 57 22.51 -13.67 -15.47
N THR A 58 21.46 -13.54 -16.29
CA THR A 58 21.32 -14.14 -17.62
C THR A 58 21.06 -13.04 -18.64
N GLU A 59 20.97 -13.36 -19.92
CA GLU A 59 20.56 -12.40 -20.95
C GLU A 59 19.13 -11.84 -20.74
N HIS A 60 18.28 -12.55 -19.95
CA HIS A 60 16.90 -12.19 -19.66
C HIS A 60 16.72 -11.60 -18.24
N SER A 61 17.75 -11.62 -17.41
CA SER A 61 17.70 -11.13 -16.02
C SER A 61 18.75 -10.06 -15.72
N LEU A 62 19.18 -9.31 -16.74
CA LEU A 62 20.06 -8.17 -16.53
C LEU A 62 19.32 -7.09 -15.75
N ILE A 63 19.87 -6.72 -14.60
CA ILE A 63 19.30 -5.73 -13.69
C ILE A 63 20.12 -4.45 -13.79
N SER A 64 19.44 -3.31 -13.94
CA SER A 64 20.07 -2.00 -13.92
C SER A 64 20.10 -1.40 -12.50
N ASP A 65 20.53 -0.17 -12.39
CA ASP A 65 20.48 0.64 -11.17
C ASP A 65 19.12 1.30 -10.92
N LEU A 66 18.09 0.95 -11.73
CA LEU A 66 16.76 1.55 -11.70
C LEU A 66 15.68 0.54 -11.29
N VAL A 67 15.99 -0.31 -10.32
CA VAL A 67 14.99 -1.18 -9.69
C VAL A 67 13.96 -0.33 -8.98
N THR A 68 12.69 -0.59 -9.27
CA THR A 68 11.57 0.22 -8.78
C THR A 68 10.61 -0.55 -7.88
N ARG A 69 10.58 -1.87 -8.00
CA ARG A 69 9.76 -2.74 -7.16
C ARG A 69 10.50 -4.03 -6.89
N VAL A 70 10.44 -4.48 -5.65
CA VAL A 70 10.85 -5.82 -5.24
C VAL A 70 9.74 -6.40 -4.37
N ILE A 71 9.25 -7.59 -4.73
CA ILE A 71 8.37 -8.39 -3.88
C ILE A 71 9.16 -9.65 -3.54
N TYR A 72 9.33 -9.91 -2.26
CA TYR A 72 10.16 -11.00 -1.77
C TYR A 72 9.38 -11.90 -0.81
N THR A 73 9.57 -13.22 -0.99
CA THR A 73 9.25 -14.27 -0.02
C THR A 73 10.39 -15.27 0.03
N ASP A 74 10.34 -16.25 0.93
CA ASP A 74 11.35 -17.29 0.98
C ASP A 74 11.39 -18.17 -0.28
N ASP A 75 10.28 -18.22 -1.04
CA ASP A 75 10.16 -19.06 -2.23
C ASP A 75 10.42 -18.29 -3.53
N TYR A 76 10.04 -16.99 -3.60
CA TYR A 76 10.05 -16.20 -4.83
C TYR A 76 10.52 -14.78 -4.63
N ILE A 77 11.15 -14.23 -5.67
CA ILE A 77 11.50 -12.82 -5.79
C ILE A 77 10.96 -12.31 -7.13
N PHE A 78 10.10 -11.28 -7.09
CA PHE A 78 9.67 -10.53 -8.25
C PHE A 78 10.31 -9.16 -8.25
N LEU A 79 10.74 -8.72 -9.43
CA LEU A 79 11.46 -7.47 -9.58
C LEU A 79 10.98 -6.71 -10.82
N ILE A 80 10.76 -5.40 -10.64
CA ILE A 80 10.62 -4.45 -11.74
C ILE A 80 11.90 -3.62 -11.82
N ASP A 81 12.48 -3.59 -13.00
CA ASP A 81 13.57 -2.70 -13.40
C ASP A 81 13.09 -1.83 -14.55
N ARG A 82 13.25 -0.51 -14.43
CA ARG A 82 12.80 0.44 -15.46
C ARG A 82 13.38 0.22 -16.85
N LYS A 83 14.54 -0.44 -16.95
CA LYS A 83 15.16 -0.77 -18.24
C LYS A 83 14.64 -2.08 -18.82
N ASN A 84 13.96 -2.89 -18.00
CA ASN A 84 13.33 -4.12 -18.45
C ASN A 84 11.85 -3.87 -18.74
N PRO A 85 11.34 -4.35 -19.86
CA PRO A 85 9.96 -4.10 -20.25
C PRO A 85 8.95 -4.96 -19.49
N THR A 86 9.41 -6.02 -18.80
CA THR A 86 8.59 -7.03 -18.13
C THR A 86 9.13 -7.33 -16.73
N PRO A 87 8.27 -7.74 -15.78
CA PRO A 87 8.71 -8.23 -14.48
C PRO A 87 9.63 -9.45 -14.61
N ILE A 88 10.63 -9.51 -13.75
CA ILE A 88 11.59 -10.63 -13.66
C ILE A 88 11.24 -11.44 -12.41
N MET A 89 11.22 -12.76 -12.55
CA MET A 89 10.94 -13.72 -11.49
C MET A 89 12.17 -14.59 -11.21
N PHE A 90 12.52 -14.69 -9.93
CA PHE A 90 13.55 -15.59 -9.40
C PHE A 90 12.96 -16.49 -8.33
N ASP A 91 13.62 -17.61 -8.05
CA ASP A 91 13.33 -18.37 -6.82
C ASP A 91 13.88 -17.64 -5.58
N GLY A 92 13.52 -18.10 -4.37
CA GLY A 92 13.96 -17.48 -3.11
C GLY A 92 15.47 -17.53 -2.84
N ASN A 93 16.24 -18.27 -3.66
CA ASN A 93 17.69 -18.31 -3.61
C ASN A 93 18.35 -17.41 -4.66
N GLY A 94 17.53 -16.73 -5.46
CA GLY A 94 17.99 -15.79 -6.50
C GLY A 94 18.28 -16.42 -7.84
N LYS A 95 17.91 -17.70 -8.08
CA LYS A 95 18.03 -18.32 -9.39
C LYS A 95 16.95 -17.78 -10.33
N PHE A 96 17.34 -17.35 -11.53
CA PHE A 96 16.40 -16.86 -12.55
C PHE A 96 15.42 -17.95 -12.96
N LEU A 97 14.13 -17.63 -12.91
CA LEU A 97 13.07 -18.51 -13.38
C LEU A 97 12.58 -18.06 -14.75
N ARG A 98 12.08 -16.85 -14.87
CA ARG A 98 11.51 -16.29 -16.10
C ARG A 98 11.22 -14.80 -16.02
N THR A 99 10.82 -14.20 -17.13
CA THR A 99 10.08 -12.94 -17.18
C THR A 99 8.59 -13.25 -17.37
N ILE A 100 7.70 -12.35 -16.91
CA ILE A 100 6.25 -12.55 -16.99
C ILE A 100 5.64 -11.48 -17.89
N GLY A 101 4.85 -11.95 -18.89
CA GLY A 101 4.22 -11.11 -19.89
C GLY A 101 5.16 -10.71 -21.04
N SER A 102 4.66 -9.90 -21.94
CA SER A 102 5.39 -9.44 -23.14
C SER A 102 4.98 -8.02 -23.54
N MET A 103 5.90 -7.35 -24.23
CA MET A 103 5.65 -6.03 -24.81
C MET A 103 4.77 -6.13 -26.04
N GLY A 104 3.76 -5.28 -26.13
CA GLY A 104 2.89 -5.19 -27.28
C GLY A 104 1.53 -4.57 -26.97
N GLN A 105 0.56 -4.74 -27.88
CA GLN A 105 -0.79 -4.20 -27.76
C GLN A 105 -1.89 -5.27 -27.88
N GLY A 106 -1.50 -6.52 -28.07
CA GLY A 106 -2.41 -7.66 -28.14
C GLY A 106 -2.99 -8.05 -26.79
N PRO A 107 -3.88 -9.06 -26.77
CA PRO A 107 -4.35 -9.66 -25.52
C PRO A 107 -3.17 -10.24 -24.72
N GLY A 108 -3.09 -9.89 -23.43
CA GLY A 108 -1.98 -10.30 -22.58
C GLY A 108 -0.66 -9.55 -22.84
N GLU A 109 -0.56 -8.69 -23.84
CA GLU A 109 0.60 -7.83 -24.05
C GLU A 109 0.38 -6.47 -23.44
N PHE A 110 1.46 -5.75 -23.08
CA PHE A 110 1.35 -4.44 -22.46
C PHE A 110 2.49 -3.49 -22.86
N THR A 111 2.27 -2.21 -22.60
CA THR A 111 3.28 -1.14 -22.67
C THR A 111 3.18 -0.30 -21.41
N GLY A 112 4.28 0.30 -20.96
CA GLY A 112 4.29 1.20 -19.83
C GLY A 112 3.94 0.49 -18.52
N LEU A 113 4.76 -0.50 -18.14
CA LEU A 113 4.69 -1.17 -16.86
C LEU A 113 4.78 -0.14 -15.70
N ILE A 114 3.82 -0.16 -14.79
CA ILE A 114 3.75 0.74 -13.63
C ILE A 114 4.16 0.01 -12.37
N ASP A 115 3.43 -1.07 -12.01
CA ASP A 115 3.65 -1.81 -10.77
C ASP A 115 3.17 -3.25 -10.88
N ILE A 116 3.51 -4.06 -9.90
CA ILE A 116 3.07 -5.46 -9.76
C ILE A 116 2.58 -5.74 -8.35
N ALA A 117 1.69 -6.72 -8.25
CA ALA A 117 1.29 -7.33 -6.99
C ALA A 117 1.21 -8.85 -7.15
N ALA A 118 1.64 -9.61 -6.12
CA ALA A 118 1.68 -11.07 -6.17
C ALA A 118 0.73 -11.69 -5.15
N ASP A 119 -0.11 -12.59 -5.61
CA ASP A 119 -0.90 -13.51 -4.80
C ASP A 119 -0.17 -14.84 -4.72
N PHE A 120 0.56 -15.05 -3.65
CA PHE A 120 1.37 -16.26 -3.46
C PHE A 120 0.53 -17.50 -3.15
N GLN A 121 -0.70 -17.33 -2.68
CA GLN A 121 -1.58 -18.46 -2.38
C GLN A 121 -2.12 -19.12 -3.66
N ASN A 122 -2.46 -18.29 -4.65
CA ASN A 122 -3.00 -18.76 -5.93
C ASN A 122 -1.95 -18.75 -7.06
N GLU A 123 -0.72 -18.34 -6.75
CA GLU A 123 0.39 -18.19 -7.71
C GLU A 123 0.02 -17.25 -8.86
N TYR A 124 -0.57 -16.08 -8.54
CA TYR A 124 -0.98 -15.07 -9.50
C TYR A 124 -0.13 -13.81 -9.38
N LEU A 125 0.24 -13.25 -10.55
CA LEU A 125 0.88 -11.94 -10.67
C LEU A 125 -0.07 -10.97 -11.37
N TYR A 126 -0.42 -9.90 -10.67
CA TYR A 126 -1.12 -8.76 -11.22
C TYR A 126 -0.11 -7.75 -11.73
N ILE A 127 -0.32 -7.27 -12.95
CA ILE A 127 0.55 -6.28 -13.61
C ILE A 127 -0.30 -5.06 -13.92
N THR A 128 0.08 -3.90 -13.36
CA THR A 128 -0.55 -2.62 -13.69
C THR A 128 0.29 -1.87 -14.72
N THR A 129 -0.38 -1.27 -15.67
CA THR A 129 0.22 -0.54 -16.77
C THR A 129 -0.43 0.84 -16.93
N LEU A 130 -0.03 1.61 -17.93
CA LEU A 130 -0.66 2.89 -18.22
C LEU A 130 -2.12 2.78 -18.67
N SER A 131 -2.56 1.61 -19.16
CA SER A 131 -3.87 1.49 -19.83
C SER A 131 -4.71 0.29 -19.37
N LYS A 132 -4.12 -0.63 -18.63
CA LYS A 132 -4.83 -1.85 -18.22
C LYS A 132 -4.18 -2.56 -17.03
N LEU A 133 -5.01 -3.35 -16.35
CA LEU A 133 -4.62 -4.34 -15.35
C LEU A 133 -4.64 -5.71 -16.01
N LEU A 134 -3.57 -6.50 -15.82
CA LEU A 134 -3.44 -7.84 -16.34
C LEU A 134 -3.22 -8.84 -15.21
N LEU A 135 -3.68 -10.07 -15.41
CA LEU A 135 -3.48 -11.20 -14.52
C LEU A 135 -2.76 -12.33 -15.28
N TYR A 136 -1.67 -12.79 -14.69
CA TYR A 136 -0.90 -13.94 -15.12
C TYR A 136 -0.79 -14.96 -13.99
N ASP A 137 -0.54 -16.22 -14.31
CA ASP A 137 0.01 -17.15 -13.33
C ASP A 137 1.54 -17.02 -13.21
N PHE A 138 2.14 -17.66 -12.19
CA PHE A 138 3.58 -17.64 -12.00
C PHE A 138 4.34 -18.42 -13.08
N ASP A 139 3.66 -19.27 -13.87
CA ASP A 139 4.22 -19.90 -15.05
C ASP A 139 4.31 -18.96 -16.26
N GLY A 140 3.76 -17.74 -16.13
CA GLY A 140 3.77 -16.73 -17.19
C GLY A 140 2.62 -16.87 -18.18
N ASN A 141 1.62 -17.71 -17.90
CA ASN A 141 0.44 -17.81 -18.73
C ASN A 141 -0.51 -16.64 -18.48
N PHE A 142 -0.93 -15.99 -19.55
CA PHE A 142 -1.94 -14.94 -19.49
C PHE A 142 -3.31 -15.53 -19.11
N ILE A 143 -3.98 -14.92 -18.12
CA ILE A 143 -5.30 -15.34 -17.64
C ILE A 143 -6.37 -14.38 -18.13
N ARG A 144 -6.24 -13.09 -17.83
CA ARG A 144 -7.21 -12.06 -18.22
C ARG A 144 -6.63 -10.65 -18.12
N GLU A 145 -7.37 -9.69 -18.69
CA GLU A 145 -7.07 -8.26 -18.56
C GLU A 145 -8.34 -7.43 -18.42
N ARG A 146 -8.22 -6.27 -17.77
CA ARG A 146 -9.22 -5.21 -17.73
C ARG A 146 -8.58 -3.90 -18.18
N LYS A 147 -9.18 -3.24 -19.17
CA LYS A 147 -8.74 -1.90 -19.61
C LYS A 147 -9.25 -0.86 -18.61
N TYR A 148 -8.40 0.12 -18.33
CA TYR A 148 -8.82 1.30 -17.59
C TYR A 148 -9.70 2.19 -18.48
N VAL A 149 -10.71 2.81 -17.86
CA VAL A 149 -11.63 3.72 -18.58
C VAL A 149 -11.25 5.17 -18.30
N GLU A 150 -11.12 5.52 -17.02
CA GLU A 150 -10.83 6.90 -16.59
C GLU A 150 -9.88 6.92 -15.38
N GLU A 151 -9.30 5.77 -15.03
CA GLU A 151 -8.39 5.67 -13.91
C GLU A 151 -6.93 5.59 -14.36
N HIS A 152 -6.05 6.18 -13.54
CA HIS A 152 -4.60 6.03 -13.62
C HIS A 152 -4.12 5.31 -12.37
N VAL A 153 -3.69 4.06 -12.52
CA VAL A 153 -3.17 3.28 -11.38
C VAL A 153 -1.70 3.65 -11.13
N ARG A 154 -1.38 3.90 -9.87
CA ARG A 154 -0.06 4.32 -9.40
C ARG A 154 0.68 3.24 -8.63
N TYR A 155 -0.06 2.37 -7.97
CA TYR A 155 0.48 1.40 -7.05
C TYR A 155 -0.44 0.18 -6.98
N ALA A 156 0.15 -1.01 -6.82
CA ALA A 156 -0.57 -2.25 -6.59
C ALA A 156 0.04 -3.04 -5.43
N ASN A 157 -0.80 -3.67 -4.64
CA ASN A 157 -0.40 -4.63 -3.61
C ASN A 157 -1.47 -5.72 -3.49
N PHE A 158 -1.05 -6.95 -3.18
CA PHE A 158 -1.96 -8.04 -2.85
C PHE A 158 -1.79 -8.40 -1.38
N THR A 159 -2.86 -8.28 -0.62
CA THR A 159 -2.86 -8.54 0.81
C THR A 159 -4.24 -8.95 1.29
N ASN A 160 -4.33 -9.79 2.32
CA ASN A 160 -5.58 -10.29 2.89
C ASN A 160 -6.55 -10.88 1.84
N GLY A 161 -6.01 -11.53 0.80
CA GLY A 161 -6.82 -12.15 -0.25
C GLY A 161 -7.44 -11.17 -1.26
N SER A 162 -7.01 -9.91 -1.27
CA SER A 162 -7.50 -8.87 -2.17
C SER A 162 -6.38 -8.13 -2.87
N LEU A 163 -6.57 -7.81 -4.14
CA LEU A 163 -5.74 -6.85 -4.85
C LEU A 163 -6.18 -5.44 -4.43
N ILE A 164 -5.23 -4.63 -4.01
CA ILE A 164 -5.44 -3.23 -3.65
C ILE A 164 -4.68 -2.36 -4.65
N LEU A 165 -5.37 -1.38 -5.22
CA LEU A 165 -4.79 -0.39 -6.12
C LEU A 165 -4.90 1.00 -5.51
N ILE A 166 -3.87 1.84 -5.69
CA ILE A 166 -4.02 3.28 -5.55
C ILE A 166 -4.23 3.83 -6.95
N SER A 167 -5.38 4.43 -7.15
CA SER A 167 -5.82 4.95 -8.44
C SER A 167 -6.20 6.42 -8.35
N GLU A 168 -6.02 7.12 -9.45
CA GLU A 168 -6.42 8.51 -9.63
C GLU A 168 -7.48 8.59 -10.72
N ARG A 169 -8.52 9.39 -10.49
CA ARG A 169 -9.58 9.71 -11.46
C ARG A 169 -9.72 11.19 -11.59
N ASP A 170 -9.84 11.65 -12.83
CA ASP A 170 -10.03 13.05 -13.16
C ASP A 170 -11.49 13.34 -13.47
N GLU A 171 -11.99 14.45 -12.95
CA GLU A 171 -13.35 14.96 -13.19
C GLU A 171 -13.28 16.44 -13.52
N ASP A 172 -14.21 16.93 -14.33
CA ASP A 172 -14.41 18.36 -14.56
C ASP A 172 -15.18 18.97 -13.38
N GLY A 173 -14.60 19.96 -12.72
CA GLY A 173 -15.25 20.74 -11.65
C GLY A 173 -15.59 22.16 -12.10
N GLU A 174 -16.39 22.85 -11.29
CA GLU A 174 -16.79 24.26 -11.57
C GLU A 174 -15.60 25.20 -11.63
N ASP A 175 -14.57 24.98 -10.78
CA ASP A 175 -13.37 25.81 -10.68
C ASP A 175 -12.15 25.20 -11.40
N GLY A 176 -12.35 24.17 -12.23
CA GLY A 176 -11.29 23.49 -12.96
C GLY A 176 -11.26 21.98 -12.76
N ARG A 177 -10.13 21.34 -13.14
CA ARG A 177 -9.97 19.89 -13.04
C ARG A 177 -9.90 19.44 -11.58
N ILE A 178 -10.66 18.41 -11.25
CA ILE A 178 -10.63 17.73 -9.95
C ILE A 178 -9.96 16.36 -10.15
N GLN A 179 -8.98 16.04 -9.30
CA GLN A 179 -8.38 14.71 -9.26
C GLN A 179 -8.70 14.04 -7.93
N LYS A 180 -9.31 12.86 -7.99
CA LYS A 180 -9.61 12.04 -6.82
C LYS A 180 -8.64 10.85 -6.75
N THR A 181 -7.97 10.71 -5.62
CA THR A 181 -7.15 9.55 -5.32
C THR A 181 -7.94 8.60 -4.44
N ASN A 182 -7.99 7.33 -4.84
CA ASN A 182 -8.71 6.28 -4.14
C ASN A 182 -7.81 5.07 -3.89
N LEU A 183 -8.17 4.30 -2.86
CA LEU A 183 -7.69 2.96 -2.61
C LEU A 183 -8.81 2.02 -3.02
N ASP A 184 -8.61 1.33 -4.14
CA ASP A 184 -9.60 0.45 -4.75
C ASP A 184 -9.31 -1.01 -4.37
N PHE A 185 -10.34 -1.74 -3.95
CA PHE A 185 -10.30 -3.18 -3.73
C PHE A 185 -10.78 -3.87 -4.99
N VAL A 186 -10.01 -4.84 -5.47
CA VAL A 186 -10.23 -5.47 -6.77
C VAL A 186 -10.34 -6.99 -6.61
N SER A 187 -11.37 -7.57 -7.22
CA SER A 187 -11.60 -9.02 -7.25
C SER A 187 -10.62 -9.73 -8.19
N THR A 188 -10.60 -11.07 -8.12
CA THR A 188 -9.87 -11.91 -9.08
C THR A 188 -10.41 -11.81 -10.52
N ASP A 189 -11.63 -11.30 -10.70
CA ASP A 189 -12.18 -10.97 -12.02
C ASP A 189 -11.74 -9.60 -12.54
N LEU A 190 -10.86 -8.93 -11.79
CA LEU A 190 -10.31 -7.61 -12.03
C LEU A 190 -11.33 -6.47 -11.93
N GLU A 191 -12.49 -6.72 -11.30
CA GLU A 191 -13.51 -5.69 -11.07
C GLU A 191 -13.30 -5.00 -9.72
N ILE A 192 -13.48 -3.67 -9.69
CA ILE A 192 -13.45 -2.89 -8.46
C ILE A 192 -14.68 -3.25 -7.65
N THR A 193 -14.47 -3.82 -6.46
CA THR A 193 -15.53 -4.25 -5.54
C THR A 193 -15.86 -3.20 -4.49
N ASP A 194 -14.88 -2.35 -4.15
CA ASP A 194 -15.04 -1.25 -3.20
C ASP A 194 -13.94 -0.20 -3.41
N SER A 195 -14.16 1.02 -2.89
CA SER A 195 -13.22 2.12 -2.99
C SER A 195 -13.24 2.99 -1.74
N LEU A 196 -12.06 3.24 -1.17
CA LEU A 196 -11.86 4.23 -0.12
C LEU A 196 -11.29 5.51 -0.72
N HIS A 197 -11.99 6.62 -0.50
CA HIS A 197 -11.48 7.92 -0.89
C HIS A 197 -10.30 8.34 0.00
N LEU A 198 -9.15 8.64 -0.60
CA LEU A 198 -7.96 9.10 0.09
C LEU A 198 -7.84 10.62 0.06
N LYS A 199 -8.04 11.22 -1.10
CA LYS A 199 -7.81 12.64 -1.32
C LYS A 199 -8.49 13.19 -2.58
N THR A 200 -8.79 14.52 -2.54
CA THR A 200 -9.23 15.31 -3.68
C THR A 200 -8.30 16.49 -3.89
N TYR A 201 -7.90 16.71 -5.13
CA TYR A 201 -7.17 17.90 -5.58
C TYR A 201 -8.02 18.73 -6.52
N VAL A 202 -7.93 20.04 -6.36
CA VAL A 202 -8.48 21.01 -7.34
C VAL A 202 -7.31 21.60 -8.11
N ASN A 203 -7.36 21.51 -9.43
CA ASN A 203 -6.31 21.97 -10.34
C ASN A 203 -4.91 21.41 -9.97
N PRO A 204 -4.77 20.07 -9.89
CA PRO A 204 -3.50 19.46 -9.52
C PRO A 204 -2.40 19.90 -10.48
N ARG A 205 -1.28 20.32 -9.94
CA ARG A 205 -0.06 20.47 -10.76
C ARG A 205 0.38 19.07 -11.14
N MET A 206 0.65 18.86 -12.42
CA MET A 206 1.14 17.57 -12.91
C MET A 206 2.53 17.31 -12.32
N LEU A 207 2.59 16.54 -11.25
CA LEU A 207 3.85 16.12 -10.64
C LEU A 207 4.20 14.74 -11.20
N TRP A 208 5.19 14.69 -12.08
CA TRP A 208 5.70 13.48 -12.75
C TRP A 208 6.51 12.54 -11.83
N TRP A 209 6.69 12.90 -10.56
CA TRP A 209 7.58 12.20 -9.66
C TRP A 209 6.78 11.47 -8.59
N HIS A 210 6.44 10.22 -8.89
CA HIS A 210 6.06 9.30 -7.82
C HIS A 210 7.30 8.48 -7.49
N SER A 211 7.86 8.75 -6.33
CA SER A 211 8.81 7.84 -5.72
C SER A 211 8.11 6.50 -5.52
N HIS A 212 8.82 5.42 -5.78
CA HIS A 212 8.37 4.06 -5.52
C HIS A 212 8.25 3.87 -4.00
N GLN A 213 7.09 4.19 -3.46
CA GLN A 213 6.79 4.07 -2.04
C GLN A 213 5.82 2.93 -1.85
N ASP A 214 6.12 2.11 -0.87
CA ASP A 214 5.16 1.11 -0.42
C ASP A 214 4.08 1.80 0.40
N PHE A 215 2.97 2.15 -0.23
CA PHE A 215 1.82 2.76 0.45
C PHE A 215 1.09 1.77 1.36
N ILE A 216 1.28 0.49 1.13
CA ILE A 216 0.73 -0.61 1.91
C ILE A 216 1.87 -1.44 2.46
N THR A 217 1.86 -1.67 3.76
CA THR A 217 2.85 -2.51 4.46
C THR A 217 2.16 -3.51 5.36
N GLU A 218 2.79 -4.66 5.56
CA GLU A 218 2.29 -5.69 6.46
C GLU A 218 3.21 -5.87 7.65
N SER A 219 2.63 -5.99 8.83
CA SER A 219 3.36 -6.29 10.04
C SER A 219 2.47 -7.04 11.03
N SER A 220 2.95 -8.17 11.54
CA SER A 220 2.25 -8.97 12.56
C SER A 220 0.83 -9.38 12.18
N GLY A 221 0.61 -9.68 10.91
CA GLY A 221 -0.71 -10.05 10.39
C GLY A 221 -1.67 -8.88 10.22
N ASN A 222 -1.23 -7.64 10.43
CA ASN A 222 -1.99 -6.44 10.17
C ASN A 222 -1.47 -5.75 8.92
N VAL A 223 -2.37 -5.11 8.20
CA VAL A 223 -2.09 -4.33 7.01
C VAL A 223 -2.16 -2.86 7.36
N TYR A 224 -1.13 -2.12 7.01
CA TYR A 224 -1.03 -0.69 7.28
C TYR A 224 -0.96 0.09 5.99
N GLN A 225 -1.58 1.26 5.99
CA GLN A 225 -1.58 2.20 4.88
C GLN A 225 -1.04 3.54 5.34
N TYR A 226 -0.04 4.04 4.63
CA TYR A 226 0.42 5.41 4.71
C TYR A 226 0.41 6.02 3.30
N TYR A 227 -0.17 7.19 3.17
CA TYR A 227 -0.19 7.92 1.91
C TYR A 227 0.53 9.24 2.07
N TYR A 228 1.70 9.29 1.47
CA TYR A 228 2.53 10.47 1.41
C TYR A 228 2.20 11.32 0.20
N GLU A 229 2.36 12.63 0.37
CA GLU A 229 2.20 13.54 -0.74
C GLU A 229 3.20 14.69 -0.75
N PHE A 230 3.77 14.89 -1.93
CA PHE A 230 4.70 15.96 -2.21
C PHE A 230 3.96 17.30 -2.42
N ASN A 231 4.29 18.31 -1.61
CA ASN A 231 4.20 19.74 -1.95
C ASN A 231 2.86 20.44 -2.12
N SER A 232 1.70 19.86 -1.87
CA SER A 232 0.44 20.60 -2.08
C SER A 232 -0.41 20.78 -0.84
N GLU A 233 -0.02 20.21 0.29
CA GLU A 233 -0.77 20.30 1.53
C GLU A 233 -0.07 21.20 2.55
N PRO A 234 -0.83 22.09 3.21
CA PRO A 234 -0.29 22.96 4.25
C PRO A 234 -0.06 22.23 5.58
N PHE A 235 -0.37 20.94 5.67
CA PHE A 235 -0.24 20.13 6.88
C PHE A 235 0.62 18.89 6.62
N LEU A 236 1.28 18.43 7.69
CA LEU A 236 2.05 17.19 7.67
C LEU A 236 1.10 16.00 7.80
N ARG A 237 1.24 15.02 6.92
CA ARG A 237 0.60 13.71 7.12
C ARG A 237 1.46 12.92 8.10
N ASP A 238 0.96 12.73 9.29
CA ASP A 238 1.68 12.18 10.43
C ASP A 238 1.07 10.87 10.96
N THR A 239 0.03 10.38 10.31
CA THR A 239 -0.76 9.26 10.81
C THR A 239 -0.66 8.05 9.89
N LEU A 240 -0.26 6.91 10.46
CA LEU A 240 -0.36 5.58 9.87
C LEU A 240 -1.74 5.01 10.17
N TYR A 241 -2.39 4.46 9.16
CA TYR A 241 -3.69 3.82 9.26
C TYR A 241 -3.55 2.31 9.17
N GLN A 242 -4.35 1.58 9.94
CA GLN A 242 -4.57 0.14 9.77
C GLN A 242 -5.76 -0.07 8.84
N LEU A 243 -5.65 -1.02 7.92
CA LEU A 243 -6.77 -1.46 7.10
C LEU A 243 -7.47 -2.63 7.78
N GLU A 244 -8.76 -2.46 8.09
CA GLU A 244 -9.62 -3.52 8.61
C GLU A 244 -10.79 -3.73 7.64
N GLY A 245 -10.71 -4.79 6.82
CA GLY A 245 -11.60 -4.93 5.67
C GLY A 245 -11.41 -3.73 4.73
N ASN A 246 -12.50 -3.02 4.47
CA ASN A 246 -12.52 -1.84 3.59
C ASN A 246 -12.52 -0.51 4.38
N GLU A 247 -12.07 -0.52 5.62
CA GLU A 247 -12.01 0.69 6.46
C GLU A 247 -10.56 1.05 6.80
N ARG A 248 -10.32 2.35 6.97
CA ARG A 248 -9.07 2.92 7.47
C ARG A 248 -9.24 3.37 8.90
N ILE A 249 -8.52 2.72 9.81
CA ILE A 249 -8.54 3.04 11.24
C ILE A 249 -7.21 3.69 11.62
N PRO A 250 -7.19 4.91 12.22
CA PRO A 250 -5.95 5.51 12.70
C PRO A 250 -5.26 4.58 13.70
N SER A 251 -4.01 4.21 13.41
CA SER A 251 -3.26 3.23 14.20
C SER A 251 -2.11 3.83 14.98
N LEU A 252 -1.46 4.84 14.42
CA LEU A 252 -0.27 5.46 15.00
C LEU A 252 -0.13 6.88 14.48
N LYS A 253 0.25 7.81 15.35
CA LYS A 253 0.65 9.17 14.98
C LYS A 253 2.11 9.42 15.34
N VAL A 254 2.84 10.07 14.43
CA VAL A 254 4.19 10.58 14.70
C VAL A 254 4.09 12.07 14.97
N ASP A 255 4.55 12.51 16.15
CA ASP A 255 4.44 13.92 16.59
C ASP A 255 5.83 14.57 16.63
N PHE A 256 6.04 15.55 15.77
CA PHE A 256 7.27 16.34 15.72
C PHE A 256 7.16 17.65 16.52
N GLY A 257 6.11 17.82 17.31
CA GLY A 257 5.84 19.05 18.03
C GLY A 257 5.70 20.24 17.09
N THR A 258 6.42 21.33 17.40
CA THR A 258 6.43 22.55 16.57
C THR A 258 7.47 22.51 15.44
N THR A 259 8.28 21.48 15.36
CA THR A 259 9.43 21.42 14.42
C THR A 259 9.00 21.19 12.96
N GLY A 260 7.77 20.76 12.71
CA GLY A 260 7.27 20.46 11.37
C GLY A 260 6.77 21.67 10.57
N VAL A 261 6.67 22.84 11.21
CA VAL A 261 6.11 24.07 10.62
C VAL A 261 7.01 25.26 10.97
N ASP A 262 7.31 26.13 10.04
CA ASP A 262 8.09 27.34 10.28
C ASP A 262 7.23 28.45 10.94
N VAL A 263 7.86 29.59 11.22
CA VAL A 263 7.21 30.77 11.83
C VAL A 263 6.14 31.41 10.95
N GLU A 264 6.14 31.16 9.65
CA GLU A 264 5.19 31.67 8.66
C GLU A 264 4.06 30.68 8.43
N GLY A 265 4.11 29.48 9.06
CA GLY A 265 3.14 28.42 8.89
C GLY A 265 3.39 27.52 7.68
N GLU A 266 4.56 27.69 7.03
CA GLU A 266 4.97 26.82 5.93
C GLU A 266 5.54 25.50 6.46
N ARG A 267 5.25 24.42 5.75
CA ARG A 267 5.74 23.09 6.10
C ARG A 267 7.22 22.93 5.80
N THR A 268 8.02 22.69 6.82
CA THR A 268 9.48 22.47 6.73
C THR A 268 9.88 21.01 6.79
N LEU A 269 8.95 20.11 7.16
CA LEU A 269 9.19 18.69 7.30
C LEU A 269 8.27 17.90 6.38
N ALA A 270 8.76 16.81 5.81
CA ALA A 270 7.99 15.84 5.06
C ALA A 270 8.34 14.42 5.52
N LEU A 271 7.33 13.63 5.83
CA LEU A 271 7.46 12.20 6.06
C LEU A 271 7.30 11.46 4.74
N TRP A 272 8.31 10.71 4.33
CA TRP A 272 8.26 9.94 3.09
C TRP A 272 7.44 8.67 3.22
N ASN A 273 7.55 8.02 4.38
CA ASN A 273 6.76 6.86 4.71
C ASN A 273 6.75 6.64 6.22
N ILE A 274 5.79 5.85 6.71
CA ILE A 274 5.77 5.35 8.08
C ILE A 274 5.66 3.83 8.00
N TYR A 275 6.72 3.14 8.41
CA TYR A 275 6.74 1.69 8.54
C TYR A 275 6.61 1.29 10.00
N ARG A 276 5.80 0.29 10.26
CA ARG A 276 5.65 -0.29 11.59
C ARG A 276 6.07 -1.75 11.57
N SER A 277 6.98 -2.11 12.46
CA SER A 277 7.26 -3.49 12.85
C SER A 277 6.70 -3.77 14.25
N ASN A 278 6.84 -4.99 14.74
CA ASN A 278 6.48 -5.34 16.12
C ASN A 278 7.24 -4.50 17.18
N ARG A 279 8.38 -3.97 16.83
CA ARG A 279 9.36 -3.40 17.75
C ARG A 279 9.73 -1.97 17.43
N TYR A 280 9.63 -1.57 16.16
CA TYR A 280 10.11 -0.29 15.67
C TYR A 280 9.10 0.40 14.77
N VAL A 281 9.17 1.71 14.74
CA VAL A 281 8.54 2.55 13.72
C VAL A 281 9.66 3.26 12.98
N PHE A 282 9.58 3.25 11.65
CA PHE A 282 10.54 3.88 10.74
C PHE A 282 9.83 4.93 9.91
N SER A 283 10.53 6.02 9.59
CA SER A 283 10.02 7.10 8.75
C SER A 283 11.12 7.70 7.87
#